data_8055399d22d82c313442f63d2511d95a
#
_entry.id   8055399d22d82c313442f63d2511d95a
#
_cell.length_a   1.000
_cell.length_b   1.000
_cell.length_c   1.000
_cell.angle_alpha   90.00
_cell.angle_beta   90.00
_cell.angle_gamma   90.00
#
_symmetry.space_group_name_H-M   'P 1'
#
loop_
_entity.id
_entity.type
_entity.pdbx_description
1 polymer ?
#
loop_
_entity_poly.entity_id
_entity_poly.type
_entity_poly.pdbx_seq_one_letter_code
_entity_poly.pdbx_strand_id
1 'polypeptide(L)'
;MIKFIHTADWHLDSPFAALGAEEAAKRRRELRELPNRFADYVKEQGIDLVLLAGDLFDGKNVYRETMEGLTAALGRMEAKVLIAPGNHDCWGPMWDKWEWPDNVYIFHKNAMTTLEMGDVVFHGAAFTAPEQGSSLLSGFQAAEDGKVHMGLLHGEVAAQSRYNPIPTEEAAASGLAYLALGHIHAAGQVRWGKTLIAWPGCPEGRGFDETGEKGFYQGVIADDGAVSIEFVPFAKRRYQSLTVDVTGKDPRAAVEEALPPDTEQDLYRILLTGEAERVETGALEGALKERFYALEVRDHTRLPRDLWARAGEDSLAGLFLQKLKQRYDAAQTEEERETVREAARFGLAALEHRDLP
;
A
#
# COMPACT_ATOMS: atom_id res chain seq x y z
N MET A 1 3.50 -31.55 -9.42
CA MET A 1 3.10 -30.10 -9.53
C MET A 1 2.56 -29.65 -8.18
N ILE A 2 3.02 -28.51 -7.62
CA ILE A 2 2.60 -27.96 -6.32
C ILE A 2 2.06 -26.56 -6.57
N LYS A 3 0.82 -26.28 -6.13
CA LYS A 3 0.22 -24.94 -6.16
C LYS A 3 0.56 -24.21 -4.87
N PHE A 4 1.02 -22.98 -4.96
CA PHE A 4 1.34 -22.19 -3.78
C PHE A 4 0.78 -20.76 -3.86
N ILE A 5 0.65 -20.13 -2.69
CA ILE A 5 0.40 -18.69 -2.56
C ILE A 5 1.58 -18.07 -1.81
N HIS A 6 2.02 -16.90 -2.29
CA HIS A 6 2.95 -16.02 -1.59
C HIS A 6 2.23 -14.72 -1.23
N THR A 7 2.11 -14.45 0.05
CA THR A 7 1.50 -13.24 0.61
C THR A 7 2.35 -12.70 1.77
N ALA A 8 2.21 -11.41 2.09
CA ALA A 8 2.96 -10.71 3.13
C ALA A 8 2.19 -9.47 3.60
N ASP A 9 2.71 -8.76 4.59
CA ASP A 9 2.32 -7.40 4.97
C ASP A 9 0.80 -7.26 5.24
N TRP A 10 0.26 -8.21 6.02
CA TRP A 10 -1.16 -8.20 6.39
C TRP A 10 -1.49 -7.11 7.40
N HIS A 11 -0.55 -6.81 8.28
CA HIS A 11 -0.63 -5.78 9.32
C HIS A 11 -1.97 -5.84 10.07
N LEU A 12 -2.35 -7.03 10.52
CA LEU A 12 -3.51 -7.21 11.37
C LEU A 12 -3.43 -6.30 12.60
N ASP A 13 -4.57 -5.78 13.03
CA ASP A 13 -4.70 -4.77 14.10
C ASP A 13 -4.22 -3.36 13.73
N SER A 14 -3.95 -3.07 12.45
CA SER A 14 -3.67 -1.72 11.99
C SER A 14 -4.76 -0.73 12.42
N PRO A 15 -4.41 0.45 12.99
CA PRO A 15 -5.37 1.38 13.59
C PRO A 15 -6.24 2.12 12.59
N PHE A 16 -5.82 2.25 11.31
CA PHE A 16 -6.46 3.10 10.29
C PHE A 16 -6.61 4.56 10.75
N ALA A 17 -5.53 5.12 11.32
CA ALA A 17 -5.56 6.43 11.99
C ALA A 17 -5.90 7.62 11.06
N ALA A 18 -5.78 7.46 9.75
CA ALA A 18 -6.15 8.49 8.76
C ALA A 18 -7.65 8.58 8.49
N LEU A 19 -8.45 7.63 8.98
CA LEU A 19 -9.89 7.59 8.79
C LEU A 19 -10.64 8.12 10.02
N GLY A 20 -11.87 8.56 9.82
CA GLY A 20 -12.79 8.87 10.92
C GLY A 20 -13.04 7.64 11.81
N ALA A 21 -13.46 7.86 13.06
CA ALA A 21 -13.57 6.79 14.05
C ALA A 21 -14.50 5.64 13.62
N GLU A 22 -15.60 5.95 12.94
CA GLU A 22 -16.57 4.95 12.47
C GLU A 22 -16.00 4.13 11.30
N GLU A 23 -15.44 4.80 10.30
CA GLU A 23 -14.81 4.17 9.14
C GLU A 23 -13.60 3.32 9.56
N ALA A 24 -12.75 3.85 10.44
CA ALA A 24 -11.63 3.10 11.02
C ALA A 24 -12.11 1.83 11.74
N ALA A 25 -13.21 1.91 12.50
CA ALA A 25 -13.78 0.73 13.17
C ALA A 25 -14.32 -0.31 12.16
N LYS A 26 -14.93 0.14 11.06
CA LYS A 26 -15.39 -0.75 9.97
C LYS A 26 -14.18 -1.40 9.28
N ARG A 27 -13.15 -0.64 8.93
CA ARG A 27 -11.93 -1.16 8.29
C ARG A 27 -11.20 -2.17 9.18
N ARG A 28 -11.08 -1.93 10.49
CA ARG A 28 -10.49 -2.90 11.43
C ARG A 28 -11.27 -4.22 11.47
N ARG A 29 -12.61 -4.18 11.44
CA ARG A 29 -13.42 -5.42 11.35
C ARG A 29 -13.17 -6.15 10.03
N GLU A 30 -13.12 -5.43 8.90
CA GLU A 30 -12.85 -6.03 7.58
C GLU A 30 -11.44 -6.65 7.51
N LEU A 31 -10.45 -6.01 8.12
CA LEU A 31 -9.08 -6.54 8.19
C LEU A 31 -9.01 -7.81 9.05
N ARG A 32 -9.79 -7.90 10.14
CA ARG A 32 -9.88 -9.14 10.95
C ARG A 32 -10.54 -10.30 10.22
N GLU A 33 -11.38 -10.03 9.21
CA GLU A 33 -11.97 -11.05 8.35
C GLU A 33 -11.03 -11.53 7.23
N LEU A 34 -9.91 -10.83 7.00
CA LEU A 34 -8.95 -11.20 5.96
C LEU A 34 -8.44 -12.64 6.10
N PRO A 35 -8.01 -13.14 7.29
CA PRO A 35 -7.56 -14.52 7.43
C PRO A 35 -8.63 -15.54 7.05
N ASN A 36 -9.89 -15.29 7.38
CA ASN A 36 -10.99 -16.17 7.03
C ASN A 36 -11.24 -16.23 5.53
N ARG A 37 -11.36 -15.06 4.87
CA ARG A 37 -11.52 -14.99 3.41
C ARG A 37 -10.36 -15.66 2.67
N PHE A 38 -9.14 -15.45 3.19
CA PHE A 38 -7.94 -16.07 2.62
C PHE A 38 -7.94 -17.59 2.77
N ALA A 39 -8.32 -18.11 3.94
CA ALA A 39 -8.44 -19.55 4.16
C ALA A 39 -9.50 -20.21 3.25
N ASP A 40 -10.62 -19.52 3.03
CA ASP A 40 -11.66 -19.98 2.10
C ASP A 40 -11.09 -20.06 0.66
N TYR A 41 -10.38 -19.02 0.21
CA TYR A 41 -9.73 -19.00 -1.10
C TYR A 41 -8.70 -20.13 -1.25
N VAL A 42 -7.82 -20.33 -0.25
CA VAL A 42 -6.83 -21.42 -0.24
C VAL A 42 -7.49 -22.77 -0.47
N LYS A 43 -8.59 -23.03 0.22
CA LYS A 43 -9.36 -24.28 0.09
C LYS A 43 -10.06 -24.40 -1.27
N GLU A 44 -10.73 -23.36 -1.72
CA GLU A 44 -11.47 -23.35 -3.00
C GLU A 44 -10.53 -23.56 -4.21
N GLN A 45 -9.31 -22.99 -4.16
CA GLN A 45 -8.33 -23.11 -5.24
C GLN A 45 -7.49 -24.40 -5.16
N GLY A 46 -7.63 -25.19 -4.08
CA GLY A 46 -6.83 -26.38 -3.85
C GLY A 46 -5.34 -26.07 -3.78
N ILE A 47 -4.99 -25.13 -2.92
CA ILE A 47 -3.60 -24.69 -2.70
C ILE A 47 -2.91 -25.68 -1.75
N ASP A 48 -1.70 -26.11 -2.13
CA ASP A 48 -0.91 -27.06 -1.35
C ASP A 48 -0.02 -26.38 -0.31
N LEU A 49 0.39 -25.11 -0.58
CA LEU A 49 1.40 -24.40 0.19
C LEU A 49 1.10 -22.90 0.26
N VAL A 50 1.28 -22.32 1.44
CA VAL A 50 1.19 -20.86 1.67
C VAL A 50 2.50 -20.36 2.24
N LEU A 51 3.09 -19.34 1.60
CA LEU A 51 4.27 -18.61 2.04
C LEU A 51 3.85 -17.25 2.59
N LEU A 52 4.05 -17.02 3.89
CA LEU A 52 3.76 -15.76 4.60
C LEU A 52 5.08 -15.06 4.90
N ALA A 53 5.41 -14.04 4.10
CA ALA A 53 6.71 -13.38 4.13
C ALA A 53 6.73 -12.17 5.10
N GLY A 54 6.19 -12.34 6.30
CA GLY A 54 6.31 -11.41 7.43
C GLY A 54 5.26 -10.31 7.49
N ASP A 55 5.36 -9.51 8.56
CA ASP A 55 4.47 -8.40 8.90
C ASP A 55 2.99 -8.78 8.88
N LEU A 56 2.65 -9.93 9.51
CA LEU A 56 1.27 -10.37 9.71
C LEU A 56 0.53 -9.47 10.70
N PHE A 57 1.26 -8.86 11.63
CA PHE A 57 0.72 -7.95 12.64
C PHE A 57 1.37 -6.57 12.54
N ASP A 58 0.60 -5.52 12.86
CA ASP A 58 1.07 -4.12 12.80
C ASP A 58 1.99 -3.73 13.97
N GLY A 59 2.35 -4.68 14.83
CA GLY A 59 3.25 -4.46 15.96
C GLY A 59 3.24 -5.63 16.94
N LYS A 60 4.01 -5.48 18.01
CA LYS A 60 4.22 -6.52 19.04
C LYS A 60 3.02 -6.75 19.97
N ASN A 61 2.11 -5.79 20.05
CA ASN A 61 0.92 -5.86 20.91
C ASN A 61 -0.29 -6.26 20.08
N VAL A 62 -0.47 -7.54 19.89
CA VAL A 62 -1.58 -8.12 19.12
C VAL A 62 -2.74 -8.44 20.05
N TYR A 63 -3.97 -8.15 19.62
CA TYR A 63 -5.15 -8.55 20.37
C TYR A 63 -5.30 -10.09 20.35
N ARG A 64 -5.69 -10.63 21.49
CA ARG A 64 -5.90 -12.08 21.64
C ARG A 64 -6.90 -12.62 20.62
N GLU A 65 -7.99 -11.89 20.39
CA GLU A 65 -9.01 -12.21 19.37
C GLU A 65 -8.41 -12.32 17.96
N THR A 66 -7.46 -11.45 17.61
CA THR A 66 -6.77 -11.48 16.33
C THR A 66 -5.89 -12.70 16.18
N MET A 67 -5.14 -13.05 17.24
CA MET A 67 -4.34 -14.27 17.29
C MET A 67 -5.21 -15.54 17.16
N GLU A 68 -6.30 -15.63 17.93
CA GLU A 68 -7.24 -16.74 17.88
C GLU A 68 -7.88 -16.87 16.49
N GLY A 69 -8.31 -15.76 15.90
CA GLY A 69 -8.89 -15.72 14.55
C GLY A 69 -7.92 -16.15 13.46
N LEU A 70 -6.67 -15.63 13.49
CA LEU A 70 -5.63 -16.04 12.56
C LEU A 70 -5.30 -17.53 12.70
N THR A 71 -5.05 -18.00 13.92
CA THR A 71 -4.72 -19.40 14.22
C THR A 71 -5.82 -20.35 13.74
N ALA A 72 -7.09 -20.03 14.01
CA ALA A 72 -8.23 -20.81 13.53
C ALA A 72 -8.32 -20.84 12.00
N ALA A 73 -8.08 -19.70 11.33
CA ALA A 73 -8.10 -19.62 9.87
C ALA A 73 -6.96 -20.45 9.25
N LEU A 74 -5.74 -20.33 9.78
CA LEU A 74 -4.59 -21.13 9.30
C LEU A 74 -4.82 -22.64 9.51
N GLY A 75 -5.35 -23.02 10.67
CA GLY A 75 -5.60 -24.44 11.01
C GLY A 75 -6.64 -25.13 10.13
N ARG A 76 -7.59 -24.38 9.55
CA ARG A 76 -8.58 -24.94 8.62
C ARG A 76 -8.14 -24.96 7.15
N MET A 77 -6.97 -24.41 6.84
CA MET A 77 -6.37 -24.58 5.50
C MET A 77 -5.87 -26.01 5.34
N GLU A 78 -6.21 -26.62 4.24
CA GLU A 78 -5.70 -27.96 3.88
C GLU A 78 -4.29 -27.86 3.23
N ALA A 79 -3.59 -26.76 3.46
CA ALA A 79 -2.28 -26.41 2.95
C ALA A 79 -1.22 -26.38 4.06
N LYS A 80 0.03 -26.61 3.71
CA LYS A 80 1.16 -26.27 4.59
C LYS A 80 1.36 -24.75 4.57
N VAL A 81 1.63 -24.18 5.74
CA VAL A 81 1.84 -22.74 5.90
C VAL A 81 3.24 -22.50 6.46
N LEU A 82 4.06 -21.77 5.73
CA LEU A 82 5.41 -21.37 6.14
C LEU A 82 5.41 -19.86 6.43
N ILE A 83 5.94 -19.47 7.59
CA ILE A 83 5.97 -18.07 8.04
C ILE A 83 7.41 -17.65 8.32
N ALA A 84 7.82 -16.50 7.81
CA ALA A 84 9.04 -15.81 8.20
C ALA A 84 8.64 -14.48 8.84
N PRO A 85 8.71 -14.28 10.18
CA PRO A 85 8.37 -13.03 10.85
C PRO A 85 9.13 -11.83 10.30
N GLY A 86 8.45 -10.67 10.19
CA GLY A 86 8.97 -9.43 9.67
C GLY A 86 9.48 -8.46 10.75
N ASN A 87 9.62 -7.21 10.39
CA ASN A 87 10.16 -6.20 11.31
C ASN A 87 9.09 -5.66 12.29
N HIS A 88 7.81 -5.62 11.92
CA HIS A 88 6.73 -5.22 12.82
C HIS A 88 6.42 -6.29 13.85
N ASP A 89 6.49 -7.54 13.44
CA ASP A 89 6.13 -8.70 14.25
C ASP A 89 7.30 -9.65 14.51
N CYS A 90 8.52 -9.10 14.69
CA CYS A 90 9.75 -9.87 14.84
C CYS A 90 9.63 -10.98 15.90
N TRP A 91 10.36 -12.09 15.68
CA TRP A 91 10.36 -13.27 16.55
C TRP A 91 10.52 -12.91 18.03
N GLY A 92 9.64 -13.43 18.84
CA GLY A 92 9.62 -13.18 20.29
C GLY A 92 8.52 -13.96 20.99
N PRO A 93 8.19 -13.60 22.25
CA PRO A 93 7.23 -14.36 23.07
C PRO A 93 5.84 -14.53 22.44
N MET A 94 5.42 -13.62 21.59
CA MET A 94 4.14 -13.73 20.86
C MET A 94 4.12 -14.96 19.95
N TRP A 95 5.21 -15.21 19.23
CA TRP A 95 5.35 -16.36 18.36
C TRP A 95 5.65 -17.65 19.13
N ASP A 96 6.57 -17.59 20.08
CA ASP A 96 7.14 -18.74 20.79
C ASP A 96 6.15 -19.38 21.79
N LYS A 97 5.29 -18.58 22.43
CA LYS A 97 4.37 -19.06 23.47
C LYS A 97 2.96 -19.37 22.97
N TRP A 98 2.68 -19.08 21.69
CA TRP A 98 1.38 -19.34 21.11
C TRP A 98 1.32 -20.76 20.52
N GLU A 99 0.18 -21.42 20.68
CA GLU A 99 -0.05 -22.75 20.11
C GLU A 99 -0.49 -22.62 18.65
N TRP A 100 0.42 -22.93 17.73
CA TRP A 100 0.16 -22.91 16.30
C TRP A 100 -0.36 -24.26 15.82
N PRO A 101 -1.20 -24.30 14.75
CA PRO A 101 -1.68 -25.54 14.15
C PRO A 101 -0.54 -26.38 13.56
N ASP A 102 -0.70 -27.71 13.47
CA ASP A 102 0.31 -28.66 12.98
C ASP A 102 0.72 -28.44 11.51
N ASN A 103 -0.11 -27.75 10.73
CA ASN A 103 0.21 -27.41 9.35
C ASN A 103 1.07 -26.13 9.23
N VAL A 104 1.34 -25.41 10.32
CA VAL A 104 2.10 -24.16 10.35
C VAL A 104 3.54 -24.43 10.78
N TYR A 105 4.50 -23.93 9.99
CA TYR A 105 5.91 -23.89 10.34
C TYR A 105 6.41 -22.47 10.35
N ILE A 106 7.12 -22.04 11.39
CA ILE A 106 7.61 -20.68 11.54
C ILE A 106 9.13 -20.70 11.61
N PHE A 107 9.78 -19.98 10.69
CA PHE A 107 11.19 -19.70 10.80
C PHE A 107 11.42 -18.76 11.99
N HIS A 108 12.38 -19.07 12.86
CA HIS A 108 12.54 -18.38 14.13
C HIS A 108 13.97 -17.89 14.42
N LYS A 109 14.92 -18.18 13.51
CA LYS A 109 16.31 -17.79 13.68
C LYS A 109 16.64 -16.59 12.78
N ASN A 110 17.51 -15.73 13.26
CA ASN A 110 18.12 -14.64 12.48
C ASN A 110 19.28 -15.16 11.61
N ALA A 111 19.04 -16.28 10.94
CA ALA A 111 19.97 -16.93 10.01
C ALA A 111 19.16 -17.90 9.14
N MET A 112 19.59 -18.11 7.91
CA MET A 112 18.97 -19.07 7.02
C MET A 112 18.92 -20.48 7.65
N THR A 113 17.74 -21.03 7.72
CA THR A 113 17.46 -22.40 8.17
C THR A 113 16.67 -23.14 7.11
N THR A 114 16.77 -24.45 7.11
CA THR A 114 16.24 -25.31 6.04
C THR A 114 15.10 -26.18 6.55
N LEU A 115 14.05 -26.30 5.74
CA LEU A 115 12.94 -27.25 5.90
C LEU A 115 12.77 -28.03 4.59
N GLU A 116 12.91 -29.35 4.65
CA GLU A 116 12.68 -30.19 3.49
C GLU A 116 11.25 -30.72 3.43
N MET A 117 10.63 -30.62 2.24
CA MET A 117 9.29 -31.13 1.97
C MET A 117 9.28 -31.87 0.62
N GLY A 118 9.64 -33.15 0.63
CA GLY A 118 9.78 -33.96 -0.60
C GLY A 118 10.88 -33.40 -1.50
N ASP A 119 10.50 -33.07 -2.74
CA ASP A 119 11.43 -32.54 -3.76
C ASP A 119 11.60 -31.01 -3.70
N VAL A 120 10.99 -30.35 -2.72
CA VAL A 120 11.14 -28.90 -2.49
C VAL A 120 11.81 -28.65 -1.16
N VAL A 121 12.80 -27.77 -1.16
CA VAL A 121 13.55 -27.37 0.02
C VAL A 121 13.33 -25.88 0.27
N PHE A 122 12.81 -25.54 1.43
CA PHE A 122 12.56 -24.18 1.85
C PHE A 122 13.68 -23.67 2.76
N HIS A 123 14.13 -22.46 2.48
CA HIS A 123 15.13 -21.76 3.26
C HIS A 123 14.55 -20.45 3.77
N GLY A 124 14.61 -20.23 5.07
CA GLY A 124 14.02 -19.02 5.63
C GLY A 124 14.74 -18.55 6.88
N ALA A 125 14.54 -17.28 7.19
CA ALA A 125 15.02 -16.63 8.40
C ALA A 125 13.97 -15.64 8.91
N ALA A 126 14.03 -15.32 10.21
CA ALA A 126 13.13 -14.40 10.86
C ALA A 126 13.85 -13.11 11.26
N PHE A 127 13.15 -11.99 11.24
CA PHE A 127 13.55 -10.86 12.05
C PHE A 127 13.43 -11.23 13.53
N THR A 128 14.49 -10.96 14.30
CA THR A 128 14.53 -11.15 15.77
C THR A 128 14.61 -9.80 16.50
N ALA A 129 14.70 -8.72 15.75
CA ALA A 129 14.65 -7.32 16.19
C ALA A 129 13.92 -6.48 15.11
N PRO A 130 13.43 -5.28 15.44
CA PRO A 130 12.74 -4.41 14.48
C PRO A 130 13.60 -3.95 13.31
N GLU A 131 14.92 -4.08 13.42
CA GLU A 131 15.89 -3.69 12.41
C GLU A 131 16.87 -4.83 12.14
N GLN A 132 17.20 -5.00 10.85
CA GLN A 132 18.15 -5.97 10.34
C GLN A 132 18.95 -5.30 9.21
N GLY A 133 20.02 -4.62 9.56
CA GLY A 133 20.83 -3.80 8.63
C GLY A 133 21.79 -4.58 7.74
N SER A 134 21.84 -5.91 7.88
CA SER A 134 22.65 -6.80 7.02
C SER A 134 21.75 -7.85 6.37
N SER A 135 22.14 -8.29 5.16
CA SER A 135 21.40 -9.31 4.42
C SER A 135 21.37 -10.65 5.16
N LEU A 136 20.17 -11.17 5.38
CA LEU A 136 19.98 -12.54 5.89
C LEU A 136 20.31 -13.61 4.85
N LEU A 137 20.41 -13.22 3.57
CA LEU A 137 20.82 -14.09 2.48
C LEU A 137 22.34 -14.16 2.29
N SER A 138 23.09 -13.30 3.01
CA SER A 138 24.53 -13.17 2.84
C SER A 138 25.27 -14.51 3.07
N GLY A 139 26.09 -14.90 2.09
CA GLY A 139 26.84 -16.16 2.11
C GLY A 139 25.98 -17.42 1.95
N PHE A 140 24.68 -17.31 1.73
CA PHE A 140 23.81 -18.46 1.48
C PHE A 140 23.93 -18.92 0.02
N GLN A 141 24.03 -20.24 -0.15
CA GLN A 141 23.96 -20.91 -1.45
C GLN A 141 23.20 -22.22 -1.28
N ALA A 142 22.16 -22.42 -2.08
CA ALA A 142 21.40 -23.65 -2.14
C ALA A 142 22.25 -24.80 -2.69
N ALA A 143 22.00 -26.02 -2.21
CA ALA A 143 22.67 -27.21 -2.71
C ALA A 143 22.33 -27.49 -4.19
N GLU A 144 23.26 -28.07 -4.91
CA GLU A 144 23.04 -28.58 -6.26
C GLU A 144 22.66 -30.09 -6.19
N ASP A 145 21.53 -30.40 -5.56
CA ASP A 145 21.03 -31.72 -5.26
C ASP A 145 19.88 -32.20 -6.17
N GLY A 146 19.53 -31.38 -7.15
CA GLY A 146 18.42 -31.64 -8.08
C GLY A 146 17.02 -31.31 -7.54
N LYS A 147 16.91 -30.84 -6.29
CA LYS A 147 15.66 -30.38 -5.72
C LYS A 147 15.37 -28.93 -6.09
N VAL A 148 14.11 -28.50 -5.87
CA VAL A 148 13.69 -27.09 -6.02
C VAL A 148 13.94 -26.37 -4.71
N HIS A 149 14.79 -25.34 -4.73
CA HIS A 149 15.11 -24.53 -3.55
C HIS A 149 14.34 -23.22 -3.60
N MET A 150 13.57 -22.92 -2.55
CA MET A 150 12.79 -21.70 -2.39
C MET A 150 13.23 -20.95 -1.14
N GLY A 151 13.36 -19.62 -1.24
CA GLY A 151 13.64 -18.74 -0.11
C GLY A 151 12.36 -18.08 0.41
N LEU A 152 12.26 -17.90 1.72
CA LEU A 152 11.19 -17.13 2.39
C LEU A 152 11.81 -16.18 3.40
N LEU A 153 11.77 -14.89 3.12
CA LEU A 153 12.37 -13.84 3.94
C LEU A 153 11.46 -12.62 3.97
N HIS A 154 11.61 -11.81 5.01
CA HIS A 154 11.11 -10.44 5.00
C HIS A 154 12.27 -9.50 4.70
N GLY A 155 12.08 -8.48 3.87
CA GLY A 155 13.13 -7.54 3.48
C GLY A 155 12.96 -6.99 2.08
N GLU A 156 13.93 -6.22 1.64
CA GLU A 156 13.87 -5.52 0.37
C GLU A 156 15.10 -5.76 -0.52
N VAL A 157 14.88 -5.67 -1.81
CA VAL A 157 15.95 -5.68 -2.79
C VAL A 157 16.64 -4.32 -2.81
N ALA A 158 17.75 -4.22 -2.11
CA ALA A 158 18.52 -2.98 -1.96
C ALA A 158 19.99 -3.27 -1.62
N ALA A 159 20.89 -2.34 -1.97
CA ALA A 159 22.28 -2.43 -1.55
C ALA A 159 22.48 -2.08 -0.06
N GLN A 160 21.63 -1.21 0.48
CA GLN A 160 21.64 -0.76 1.87
C GLN A 160 20.23 -0.44 2.34
N SER A 161 19.89 -0.88 3.53
CA SER A 161 18.63 -0.60 4.21
C SER A 161 18.77 -0.99 5.69
N ARG A 162 17.78 -0.63 6.50
CA ARG A 162 17.62 -1.09 7.89
C ARG A 162 16.78 -2.36 7.99
N TYR A 163 16.25 -2.88 6.86
CA TYR A 163 15.24 -3.93 6.82
C TYR A 163 15.63 -5.07 5.89
N ASN A 164 16.73 -5.79 6.25
CA ASN A 164 17.25 -6.93 5.51
C ASN A 164 17.48 -6.58 4.02
N PRO A 165 18.46 -5.68 3.73
CA PRO A 165 18.81 -5.35 2.35
C PRO A 165 19.41 -6.58 1.65
N ILE A 166 18.83 -6.98 0.52
CA ILE A 166 19.29 -8.08 -0.29
C ILE A 166 19.90 -7.53 -1.58
N PRO A 167 21.24 -7.51 -1.70
CA PRO A 167 21.89 -7.11 -2.94
C PRO A 167 21.55 -8.06 -4.09
N THR A 168 21.50 -7.49 -5.28
CA THR A 168 21.19 -8.22 -6.52
C THR A 168 22.09 -9.44 -6.73
N GLU A 169 23.39 -9.27 -6.42
CA GLU A 169 24.41 -10.27 -6.61
C GLU A 169 24.24 -11.47 -5.66
N GLU A 170 23.84 -11.21 -4.41
CA GLU A 170 23.55 -12.26 -3.43
C GLU A 170 22.33 -13.07 -3.86
N ALA A 171 21.25 -12.40 -4.28
CA ALA A 171 20.07 -13.08 -4.78
C ALA A 171 20.36 -13.93 -6.02
N ALA A 172 21.13 -13.39 -6.98
CA ALA A 172 21.53 -14.13 -8.19
C ALA A 172 22.41 -15.34 -7.90
N ALA A 173 23.29 -15.24 -6.89
CA ALA A 173 24.22 -16.31 -6.49
C ALA A 173 23.59 -17.35 -5.55
N SER A 174 22.43 -17.07 -4.96
CA SER A 174 21.79 -17.90 -3.92
C SER A 174 21.45 -19.32 -4.36
N GLY A 175 21.30 -19.54 -5.67
CA GLY A 175 20.89 -20.84 -6.19
C GLY A 175 19.39 -21.15 -6.04
N LEU A 176 18.60 -20.23 -5.50
CA LEU A 176 17.16 -20.39 -5.34
C LEU A 176 16.42 -20.33 -6.68
N ALA A 177 15.38 -21.14 -6.84
CA ALA A 177 14.44 -21.01 -7.95
C ALA A 177 13.47 -19.84 -7.74
N TYR A 178 13.06 -19.63 -6.48
CA TYR A 178 12.14 -18.56 -6.06
C TYR A 178 12.58 -17.95 -4.72
N LEU A 179 12.51 -16.63 -4.60
CA LEU A 179 12.72 -15.91 -3.36
C LEU A 179 11.46 -15.09 -3.05
N ALA A 180 10.73 -15.55 -2.05
CA ALA A 180 9.54 -14.86 -1.53
C ALA A 180 9.96 -13.80 -0.52
N LEU A 181 9.62 -12.53 -0.79
CA LEU A 181 9.88 -11.39 0.07
C LEU A 181 8.59 -10.70 0.52
N GLY A 182 8.61 -10.08 1.70
CA GLY A 182 7.64 -9.08 2.16
C GLY A 182 8.31 -7.72 2.30
N HIS A 183 7.72 -6.80 3.09
CA HIS A 183 8.18 -5.45 3.42
C HIS A 183 7.74 -4.37 2.42
N ILE A 184 7.74 -4.62 1.14
CA ILE A 184 7.33 -3.64 0.12
C ILE A 184 5.84 -3.82 -0.17
N HIS A 185 5.03 -2.82 0.18
CA HIS A 185 3.56 -2.88 0.09
C HIS A 185 2.98 -2.72 -1.33
N ALA A 186 3.83 -2.50 -2.33
CA ALA A 186 3.46 -2.54 -3.75
C ALA A 186 3.94 -3.86 -4.36
N ALA A 187 3.06 -4.55 -5.08
CA ALA A 187 3.43 -5.81 -5.72
C ALA A 187 4.50 -5.61 -6.79
N GLY A 188 5.44 -6.54 -6.87
CA GLY A 188 6.49 -6.53 -7.87
C GLY A 188 7.25 -7.84 -7.94
N GLN A 189 7.92 -8.04 -9.07
CA GLN A 189 8.77 -9.21 -9.28
C GLN A 189 9.95 -8.87 -10.20
N VAL A 190 11.03 -9.57 -10.05
CA VAL A 190 12.22 -9.46 -10.90
C VAL A 190 12.92 -10.83 -10.99
N ARG A 191 13.57 -11.10 -12.11
CA ARG A 191 14.37 -12.32 -12.27
C ARG A 191 15.85 -11.94 -12.40
N TRP A 192 16.67 -12.53 -11.53
CA TRP A 192 18.12 -12.40 -11.60
C TRP A 192 18.78 -13.78 -11.67
N GLY A 193 19.48 -14.02 -12.78
CA GLY A 193 19.96 -15.35 -13.09
C GLY A 193 18.80 -16.34 -13.19
N LYS A 194 18.85 -17.42 -12.41
CA LYS A 194 17.76 -18.40 -12.32
C LYS A 194 16.71 -18.06 -11.25
N THR A 195 17.00 -17.14 -10.36
CA THR A 195 16.13 -16.81 -9.22
C THR A 195 15.02 -15.84 -9.64
N LEU A 196 13.76 -16.25 -9.47
CA LEU A 196 12.61 -15.35 -9.52
C LEU A 196 12.38 -14.78 -8.12
N ILE A 197 12.48 -13.47 -7.98
CA ILE A 197 12.27 -12.74 -6.73
C ILE A 197 10.93 -12.03 -6.83
N ALA A 198 10.11 -12.12 -5.81
CA ALA A 198 8.81 -11.45 -5.80
C ALA A 198 8.47 -10.91 -4.40
N TRP A 199 7.70 -9.83 -4.38
CA TRP A 199 7.08 -9.24 -3.20
C TRP A 199 5.63 -8.89 -3.56
N PRO A 200 4.64 -9.48 -2.87
CA PRO A 200 3.24 -9.43 -3.29
C PRO A 200 2.56 -8.10 -2.91
N GLY A 201 3.20 -7.29 -2.07
CA GLY A 201 2.55 -6.19 -1.40
C GLY A 201 1.64 -6.66 -0.27
N CYS A 202 0.78 -5.77 0.19
CA CYS A 202 -0.23 -6.09 1.19
C CYS A 202 -1.52 -6.59 0.52
N PRO A 203 -2.27 -7.54 1.13
CA PRO A 203 -3.53 -8.04 0.57
C PRO A 203 -4.72 -7.10 0.80
N GLU A 204 -4.58 -6.12 1.70
CA GLU A 204 -5.55 -5.03 1.96
C GLU A 204 -4.80 -3.72 2.14
N GLY A 205 -5.20 -2.68 1.40
CA GLY A 205 -4.66 -1.34 1.58
C GLY A 205 -5.11 -0.71 2.90
N ARG A 206 -4.24 0.10 3.52
CA ARG A 206 -4.49 0.75 4.82
C ARG A 206 -4.54 2.27 4.73
N GLY A 207 -4.07 2.84 3.62
CA GLY A 207 -4.03 4.27 3.40
C GLY A 207 -3.84 4.66 1.94
N PHE A 208 -3.84 5.97 1.68
CA PHE A 208 -3.63 6.53 0.34
C PHE A 208 -2.17 6.49 -0.14
N ASP A 209 -1.27 5.97 0.64
CA ASP A 209 0.08 5.55 0.29
C ASP A 209 0.12 4.12 -0.29
N GLU A 210 -0.96 3.36 -0.13
CA GLU A 210 -1.13 1.99 -0.61
C GLU A 210 -2.26 1.90 -1.65
N THR A 211 -2.22 2.73 -2.68
CA THR A 211 -3.28 2.82 -3.70
C THR A 211 -3.27 1.65 -4.67
N GLY A 212 -4.37 1.51 -5.41
CA GLY A 212 -4.55 0.54 -6.48
C GLY A 212 -4.92 -0.86 -6.00
N GLU A 213 -4.72 -1.84 -6.87
CA GLU A 213 -5.04 -3.23 -6.56
C GLU A 213 -4.06 -3.80 -5.52
N LYS A 214 -4.61 -4.56 -4.57
CA LYS A 214 -3.90 -5.24 -3.51
C LYS A 214 -4.28 -6.71 -3.50
N GLY A 215 -3.31 -7.57 -3.15
CA GLY A 215 -3.54 -9.01 -3.25
C GLY A 215 -2.30 -9.83 -2.90
N PHE A 216 -2.10 -10.91 -3.62
CA PHE A 216 -0.99 -11.83 -3.42
C PHE A 216 -0.56 -12.47 -4.74
N TYR A 217 0.56 -13.19 -4.75
CA TYR A 217 0.93 -14.05 -5.86
C TYR A 217 0.42 -15.47 -5.65
N GLN A 218 -0.26 -16.03 -6.63
CA GLN A 218 -0.50 -17.45 -6.76
C GLN A 218 0.51 -18.04 -7.74
N GLY A 219 1.08 -19.18 -7.40
CA GLY A 219 2.11 -19.78 -8.22
C GLY A 219 2.03 -21.29 -8.32
N VAL A 220 2.84 -21.82 -9.20
CA VAL A 220 2.98 -23.26 -9.44
C VAL A 220 4.47 -23.60 -9.49
N ILE A 221 4.82 -24.68 -8.79
CA ILE A 221 6.09 -25.40 -8.95
C ILE A 221 5.79 -26.59 -9.86
N ALA A 222 6.30 -26.56 -11.08
CA ALA A 222 6.12 -27.64 -12.05
C ALA A 222 7.00 -28.86 -11.72
N ASP A 223 6.73 -30.00 -12.32
CA ASP A 223 7.46 -31.24 -12.05
C ASP A 223 8.92 -31.17 -12.54
N ASP A 224 9.24 -30.27 -13.45
CA ASP A 224 10.61 -29.99 -13.91
C ASP A 224 11.32 -28.93 -13.03
N GLY A 225 10.68 -28.47 -11.95
CA GLY A 225 11.21 -27.48 -11.02
C GLY A 225 11.02 -26.02 -11.45
N ALA A 226 10.37 -25.75 -12.59
CA ALA A 226 10.09 -24.40 -13.00
C ALA A 226 9.05 -23.74 -12.08
N VAL A 227 9.30 -22.47 -11.72
CA VAL A 227 8.38 -21.67 -10.88
C VAL A 227 7.78 -20.56 -11.71
N SER A 228 6.44 -20.46 -11.68
CA SER A 228 5.65 -19.39 -12.27
C SER A 228 4.70 -18.79 -11.25
N ILE A 229 4.41 -17.50 -11.37
CA ILE A 229 3.49 -16.78 -10.50
C ILE A 229 2.61 -15.84 -11.30
N GLU A 230 1.40 -15.58 -10.80
CA GLU A 230 0.48 -14.54 -11.27
C GLU A 230 -0.05 -13.74 -10.08
N PHE A 231 -0.32 -12.46 -10.28
CA PHE A 231 -0.90 -11.62 -9.25
C PHE A 231 -2.41 -11.83 -9.20
N VAL A 232 -2.93 -12.05 -7.99
CA VAL A 232 -4.36 -12.22 -7.72
C VAL A 232 -4.85 -11.02 -6.91
N PRO A 233 -5.67 -10.12 -7.48
CA PRO A 233 -6.33 -9.07 -6.73
C PRO A 233 -7.24 -9.69 -5.65
N PHE A 234 -7.10 -9.23 -4.41
CA PHE A 234 -7.82 -9.85 -3.28
C PHE A 234 -8.43 -8.84 -2.31
N ALA A 235 -7.98 -7.58 -2.32
CA ALA A 235 -8.50 -6.55 -1.45
C ALA A 235 -10.01 -6.42 -1.57
N LYS A 236 -10.68 -6.29 -0.43
CA LYS A 236 -12.11 -5.98 -0.39
C LYS A 236 -12.39 -4.56 -0.87
N ARG A 237 -11.45 -3.63 -0.61
CA ARG A 237 -11.56 -2.22 -0.96
C ARG A 237 -10.21 -1.71 -1.45
N ARG A 238 -10.25 -0.79 -2.41
CA ARG A 238 -9.05 -0.12 -2.92
C ARG A 238 -9.02 1.33 -2.44
N TYR A 239 -7.83 1.81 -2.15
CA TYR A 239 -7.57 3.23 -2.05
C TYR A 239 -7.23 3.76 -3.44
N GLN A 240 -7.94 4.79 -3.89
CA GLN A 240 -7.77 5.38 -5.22
C GLN A 240 -7.51 6.87 -5.10
N SER A 241 -6.58 7.38 -5.91
CA SER A 241 -6.32 8.82 -6.01
C SER A 241 -6.65 9.27 -7.43
N LEU A 242 -7.54 10.26 -7.57
CA LEU A 242 -7.98 10.79 -8.85
C LEU A 242 -7.67 12.29 -8.89
N THR A 243 -6.91 12.73 -9.90
CA THR A 243 -6.66 14.16 -10.14
C THR A 243 -7.62 14.67 -11.20
N VAL A 244 -8.33 15.74 -10.91
CA VAL A 244 -9.34 16.32 -11.80
C VAL A 244 -9.03 17.80 -12.05
N ASP A 245 -8.85 18.16 -13.32
CA ASP A 245 -8.73 19.57 -13.74
C ASP A 245 -10.12 20.19 -13.89
N VAL A 246 -10.40 21.20 -13.07
CA VAL A 246 -11.70 21.91 -13.04
C VAL A 246 -11.68 23.25 -13.78
N THR A 247 -10.62 23.55 -14.53
CA THR A 247 -10.50 24.82 -15.28
C THR A 247 -11.70 25.04 -16.19
N GLY A 248 -12.47 26.08 -15.92
CA GLY A 248 -13.66 26.44 -16.75
C GLY A 248 -14.83 25.48 -16.65
N LYS A 249 -14.83 24.56 -15.68
CA LYS A 249 -15.90 23.58 -15.44
C LYS A 249 -16.51 23.77 -14.05
N ASP A 250 -17.74 23.31 -13.89
CA ASP A 250 -18.30 23.06 -12.56
C ASP A 250 -17.53 21.91 -11.90
N PRO A 251 -16.98 22.08 -10.68
CA PRO A 251 -16.15 21.06 -10.04
C PRO A 251 -16.86 19.72 -9.86
N ARG A 252 -18.16 19.73 -9.54
CA ARG A 252 -18.94 18.51 -9.38
C ARG A 252 -19.09 17.76 -10.71
N ALA A 253 -19.47 18.48 -11.75
CA ALA A 253 -19.63 17.89 -13.08
C ALA A 253 -18.30 17.32 -13.61
N ALA A 254 -17.18 18.05 -13.38
CA ALA A 254 -15.86 17.58 -13.79
C ALA A 254 -15.45 16.28 -13.07
N VAL A 255 -15.73 16.18 -11.77
CA VAL A 255 -15.49 14.97 -11.00
C VAL A 255 -16.36 13.82 -11.49
N GLU A 256 -17.68 14.05 -11.64
CA GLU A 256 -18.62 13.02 -12.10
C GLU A 256 -18.25 12.48 -13.51
N GLU A 257 -17.74 13.34 -14.40
CA GLU A 257 -17.25 12.96 -15.73
C GLU A 257 -15.97 12.10 -15.67
N ALA A 258 -15.09 12.37 -14.69
CA ALA A 258 -13.80 11.70 -14.56
C ALA A 258 -13.87 10.35 -13.80
N LEU A 259 -14.96 10.11 -13.08
CA LEU A 259 -15.11 8.90 -12.29
C LEU A 259 -15.35 7.66 -13.16
N PRO A 260 -14.65 6.54 -12.86
CA PRO A 260 -15.02 5.25 -13.46
C PRO A 260 -16.36 4.76 -12.92
N PRO A 261 -16.99 3.78 -13.58
CA PRO A 261 -18.10 3.03 -12.99
C PRO A 261 -17.61 2.27 -11.74
N ASP A 262 -18.52 1.88 -10.86
CA ASP A 262 -18.29 0.96 -9.73
C ASP A 262 -17.26 1.49 -8.71
N THR A 263 -17.55 2.67 -8.12
CA THR A 263 -16.69 3.30 -7.11
C THR A 263 -17.16 3.09 -5.67
N GLU A 264 -18.35 2.51 -5.45
CA GLU A 264 -19.05 2.42 -4.16
C GLU A 264 -18.31 1.57 -3.11
N GLN A 265 -17.46 0.64 -3.55
CA GLN A 265 -16.69 -0.22 -2.66
C GLN A 265 -15.36 0.39 -2.24
N ASP A 266 -14.88 1.43 -2.91
CA ASP A 266 -13.53 1.96 -2.77
C ASP A 266 -13.47 3.27 -1.98
N LEU A 267 -12.28 3.59 -1.46
CA LEU A 267 -11.99 4.87 -0.82
C LEU A 267 -11.29 5.78 -1.85
N TYR A 268 -11.85 6.96 -2.06
CA TYR A 268 -11.28 7.90 -3.03
C TYR A 268 -10.72 9.15 -2.38
N ARG A 269 -9.56 9.57 -2.88
CA ARG A 269 -9.02 10.91 -2.69
C ARG A 269 -9.07 11.63 -4.04
N ILE A 270 -9.85 12.71 -4.12
CA ILE A 270 -9.96 13.54 -5.31
C ILE A 270 -9.12 14.79 -5.10
N LEU A 271 -8.14 15.00 -5.99
CA LEU A 271 -7.28 16.18 -6.02
C LEU A 271 -7.81 17.09 -7.13
N LEU A 272 -8.44 18.19 -6.75
CA LEU A 272 -8.87 19.20 -7.72
C LEU A 272 -7.69 20.06 -8.12
N THR A 273 -7.48 20.25 -9.42
CA THR A 273 -6.39 21.06 -9.98
C THR A 273 -6.93 22.03 -11.03
N GLY A 274 -6.05 22.84 -11.59
CA GLY A 274 -6.42 23.84 -12.60
C GLY A 274 -6.79 25.18 -12.01
N GLU A 275 -7.57 25.97 -12.76
CA GLU A 275 -7.99 27.33 -12.38
C GLU A 275 -9.46 27.30 -11.94
N ALA A 276 -9.72 27.67 -10.69
CA ALA A 276 -11.07 27.82 -10.17
C ALA A 276 -11.12 28.90 -9.08
N GLU A 277 -12.30 29.45 -8.87
CA GLU A 277 -12.61 30.12 -7.62
C GLU A 277 -12.63 29.12 -6.48
N ARG A 278 -12.81 29.60 -5.23
CA ARG A 278 -12.84 28.73 -4.06
C ARG A 278 -13.83 27.58 -4.24
N VAL A 279 -13.33 26.34 -4.12
CA VAL A 279 -14.16 25.14 -4.13
C VAL A 279 -14.54 24.81 -2.68
N GLU A 280 -15.82 24.68 -2.39
CA GLU A 280 -16.31 24.21 -1.09
C GLU A 280 -16.22 22.69 -1.05
N THR A 281 -15.02 22.14 -0.70
CA THR A 281 -14.72 20.70 -0.73
C THR A 281 -15.70 19.88 0.10
N GLY A 282 -16.11 20.36 1.29
CA GLY A 282 -17.08 19.67 2.14
C GLY A 282 -18.48 19.57 1.52
N ALA A 283 -18.92 20.58 0.75
CA ALA A 283 -20.18 20.49 0.01
C ALA A 283 -20.09 19.46 -1.14
N LEU A 284 -18.95 19.43 -1.83
CA LEU A 284 -18.69 18.47 -2.90
C LEU A 284 -18.61 17.03 -2.35
N GLU A 285 -17.90 16.80 -1.23
CA GLU A 285 -17.88 15.52 -0.52
C GLU A 285 -19.30 15.07 -0.14
N GLY A 286 -20.08 15.99 0.46
CA GLY A 286 -21.47 15.70 0.84
C GLY A 286 -22.37 15.33 -0.34
N ALA A 287 -22.17 15.95 -1.51
CA ALA A 287 -22.94 15.67 -2.72
C ALA A 287 -22.58 14.34 -3.40
N LEU A 288 -21.34 13.88 -3.24
CA LEU A 288 -20.81 12.69 -3.92
C LEU A 288 -20.63 11.47 -3.00
N LYS A 289 -20.78 11.59 -1.68
CA LYS A 289 -20.45 10.53 -0.70
C LYS A 289 -21.12 9.18 -0.97
N GLU A 290 -22.33 9.17 -1.51
CA GLU A 290 -23.06 7.94 -1.83
C GLU A 290 -22.41 7.09 -2.95
N ARG A 291 -21.47 7.71 -3.69
CA ARG A 291 -20.73 7.07 -4.78
C ARG A 291 -19.49 6.29 -4.27
N PHE A 292 -19.15 6.40 -2.98
CA PHE A 292 -17.91 5.86 -2.43
C PHE A 292 -18.15 5.21 -1.07
N TYR A 293 -17.25 4.30 -0.69
CA TYR A 293 -17.17 3.86 0.69
C TYR A 293 -16.70 4.99 1.62
N ALA A 294 -15.68 5.72 1.18
CA ALA A 294 -15.25 6.97 1.80
C ALA A 294 -14.66 7.91 0.73
N LEU A 295 -14.83 9.21 0.93
CA LEU A 295 -14.36 10.24 0.02
C LEU A 295 -13.62 11.33 0.79
N GLU A 296 -12.45 11.71 0.27
CA GLU A 296 -11.69 12.89 0.66
C GLU A 296 -11.47 13.76 -0.58
N VAL A 297 -11.84 15.06 -0.50
CA VAL A 297 -11.58 16.03 -1.59
C VAL A 297 -10.55 17.04 -1.12
N ARG A 298 -9.50 17.24 -1.91
CA ARG A 298 -8.47 18.25 -1.67
C ARG A 298 -8.47 19.28 -2.78
N ASP A 299 -8.53 20.56 -2.40
CA ASP A 299 -8.46 21.68 -3.31
C ASP A 299 -7.01 22.11 -3.52
N HIS A 300 -6.45 21.79 -4.70
CA HIS A 300 -5.14 22.22 -5.20
C HIS A 300 -5.32 23.16 -6.40
N THR A 301 -6.49 23.77 -6.57
CA THR A 301 -6.75 24.73 -7.64
C THR A 301 -6.00 26.04 -7.39
N ARG A 302 -5.75 26.76 -8.45
CA ARG A 302 -5.19 28.11 -8.43
C ARG A 302 -6.25 29.11 -8.81
N LEU A 303 -6.09 30.34 -8.36
CA LEU A 303 -6.97 31.43 -8.80
C LEU A 303 -6.85 31.62 -10.31
N PRO A 304 -7.99 31.92 -11.00
CA PRO A 304 -8.00 32.22 -12.43
C PRO A 304 -6.99 33.31 -12.78
N ARG A 305 -6.39 33.20 -13.97
CA ARG A 305 -5.43 34.22 -14.46
C ARG A 305 -6.05 35.60 -14.58
N ASP A 306 -7.35 35.71 -14.89
CA ASP A 306 -8.08 36.98 -14.85
C ASP A 306 -8.46 37.31 -13.41
N LEU A 307 -7.46 37.76 -12.67
CA LEU A 307 -7.63 38.23 -11.28
C LEU A 307 -8.62 39.38 -11.14
N TRP A 308 -8.82 40.13 -12.21
CA TRP A 308 -9.58 41.36 -12.19
C TRP A 308 -11.08 41.15 -12.46
N ALA A 309 -11.51 39.97 -12.91
CA ALA A 309 -12.92 39.68 -13.17
C ALA A 309 -13.81 39.97 -11.95
N ARG A 310 -13.28 39.69 -10.75
CA ARG A 310 -13.99 39.90 -9.48
C ARG A 310 -13.89 41.32 -8.89
N ALA A 311 -13.17 42.22 -9.52
CA ALA A 311 -13.00 43.57 -9.01
C ALA A 311 -14.32 44.39 -8.95
N GLY A 312 -15.41 43.90 -9.57
CA GLY A 312 -16.74 44.49 -9.54
C GLY A 312 -17.67 43.88 -8.48
N GLU A 313 -17.27 42.89 -7.72
CA GLU A 313 -18.09 42.25 -6.70
C GLU A 313 -18.28 43.16 -5.47
N ASP A 314 -19.49 43.14 -4.88
CA ASP A 314 -19.78 43.76 -3.60
C ASP A 314 -19.33 42.84 -2.44
N SER A 315 -18.00 42.69 -2.31
CA SER A 315 -17.31 41.81 -1.33
C SER A 315 -15.98 42.42 -0.89
N LEU A 316 -15.40 41.92 0.21
CA LEU A 316 -14.07 42.34 0.64
C LEU A 316 -12.99 42.00 -0.43
N ALA A 317 -13.12 40.85 -1.07
CA ALA A 317 -12.25 40.45 -2.18
C ALA A 317 -12.40 41.39 -3.39
N GLY A 318 -13.63 41.73 -3.76
CA GLY A 318 -13.91 42.71 -4.83
C GLY A 318 -13.31 44.07 -4.56
N LEU A 319 -13.51 44.63 -3.38
CA LEU A 319 -12.90 45.89 -2.95
C LEU A 319 -11.37 45.86 -2.95
N PHE A 320 -10.80 44.80 -2.48
CA PHE A 320 -9.35 44.54 -2.50
C PHE A 320 -8.80 44.53 -3.93
N LEU A 321 -9.41 43.76 -4.80
CA LEU A 321 -9.05 43.68 -6.21
C LEU A 321 -9.25 45.02 -6.96
N GLN A 322 -10.33 45.74 -6.70
CA GLN A 322 -10.55 47.02 -7.29
C GLN A 322 -9.43 48.00 -6.95
N LYS A 323 -8.94 47.99 -5.69
CA LYS A 323 -7.83 48.82 -5.27
C LYS A 323 -6.51 48.44 -5.95
N LEU A 324 -6.26 47.18 -6.09
CA LEU A 324 -5.04 46.66 -6.77
C LEU A 324 -5.14 46.88 -8.30
N LYS A 325 -6.31 46.72 -8.90
CA LYS A 325 -6.51 46.99 -10.33
C LYS A 325 -6.18 48.49 -10.68
N GLN A 326 -6.59 49.41 -9.84
CA GLN A 326 -6.23 50.83 -10.01
C GLN A 326 -4.71 51.03 -10.01
N ARG A 327 -3.96 50.30 -9.14
CA ARG A 327 -2.50 50.34 -9.11
C ARG A 327 -1.89 49.70 -10.34
N TYR A 328 -2.44 48.54 -10.75
CA TYR A 328 -2.02 47.83 -11.95
C TYR A 328 -2.16 48.68 -13.21
N ASP A 329 -3.32 49.36 -13.36
CA ASP A 329 -3.62 50.23 -14.49
C ASP A 329 -2.75 51.51 -14.48
N ALA A 330 -2.28 51.96 -13.31
CA ALA A 330 -1.39 53.11 -13.14
C ALA A 330 0.09 52.80 -13.24
N ALA A 331 0.48 51.51 -13.24
CA ALA A 331 1.86 51.07 -13.27
C ALA A 331 2.56 51.43 -14.60
N GLN A 332 3.79 51.91 -14.50
CA GLN A 332 4.55 52.41 -15.65
C GLN A 332 5.43 51.34 -16.28
N THR A 333 5.77 50.31 -15.53
CA THR A 333 6.64 49.20 -15.97
C THR A 333 5.93 47.86 -15.85
N GLU A 334 6.39 46.85 -16.61
CA GLU A 334 5.86 45.47 -16.50
C GLU A 334 6.25 44.84 -15.17
N GLU A 335 7.39 45.21 -14.59
CA GLU A 335 7.84 44.74 -13.27
C GLU A 335 6.85 45.23 -12.15
N GLU A 336 6.44 46.51 -12.24
CA GLU A 336 5.43 47.03 -11.32
C GLU A 336 4.09 46.31 -11.49
N ARG A 337 3.65 46.02 -12.72
CA ARG A 337 2.43 45.27 -13.00
C ARG A 337 2.47 43.87 -12.45
N GLU A 338 3.62 43.15 -12.63
CA GLU A 338 3.77 41.79 -12.09
C GLU A 338 3.74 41.81 -10.56
N THR A 339 4.41 42.77 -9.93
CA THR A 339 4.36 42.94 -8.46
C THR A 339 2.93 43.12 -7.97
N VAL A 340 2.12 43.90 -8.68
CA VAL A 340 0.69 44.12 -8.30
C VAL A 340 -0.14 42.86 -8.56
N ARG A 341 0.14 42.09 -9.65
CA ARG A 341 -0.52 40.80 -9.91
C ARG A 341 -0.23 39.79 -8.80
N GLU A 342 1.04 39.66 -8.41
CA GLU A 342 1.43 38.78 -7.30
C GLU A 342 0.76 39.20 -5.99
N ALA A 343 0.77 40.51 -5.66
CA ALA A 343 0.10 41.00 -4.48
C ALA A 343 -1.41 40.68 -4.48
N ALA A 344 -2.06 40.75 -5.67
CA ALA A 344 -3.45 40.35 -5.81
C ALA A 344 -3.67 38.85 -5.58
N ARG A 345 -2.81 37.98 -6.14
CA ARG A 345 -2.88 36.54 -5.93
C ARG A 345 -2.68 36.15 -4.45
N PHE A 346 -1.60 36.67 -3.82
CA PHE A 346 -1.33 36.41 -2.40
C PHE A 346 -2.45 36.93 -1.49
N GLY A 347 -2.92 38.12 -1.74
CA GLY A 347 -3.98 38.72 -0.92
C GLY A 347 -5.33 38.00 -1.07
N LEU A 348 -5.69 37.53 -2.28
CA LEU A 348 -6.89 36.71 -2.49
C LEU A 348 -6.73 35.35 -1.80
N ALA A 349 -5.60 34.70 -1.98
CA ALA A 349 -5.33 33.42 -1.30
C ALA A 349 -5.48 33.55 0.22
N ALA A 350 -4.92 34.61 0.81
CA ALA A 350 -5.04 34.89 2.23
C ALA A 350 -6.51 35.18 2.66
N LEU A 351 -7.27 35.93 1.87
CA LEU A 351 -8.69 36.23 2.16
C LEU A 351 -9.58 35.00 2.06
N GLU A 352 -9.20 34.03 1.23
CA GLU A 352 -9.96 32.82 0.97
C GLU A 352 -9.44 31.62 1.76
N HIS A 353 -8.47 31.81 2.66
CA HIS A 353 -7.84 30.76 3.46
C HIS A 353 -7.27 29.62 2.61
N ARG A 354 -6.69 29.95 1.44
CA ARG A 354 -5.99 29.01 0.57
C ARG A 354 -4.50 28.95 0.90
N ASP A 355 -3.84 27.87 0.49
CA ASP A 355 -2.38 27.81 0.48
C ASP A 355 -1.83 28.90 -0.44
N LEU A 356 -0.73 29.51 -0.02
CA LEU A 356 -0.08 30.55 -0.81
C LEU A 356 0.50 29.94 -2.09
N PRO A 357 0.33 30.60 -3.24
CA PRO A 357 0.81 30.10 -4.53
C PRO A 357 2.32 29.99 -4.65
#